data_3dd83f8f32e13bf4db47f570b85b327a
#
_entry.id   3dd83f8f32e13bf4db47f570b85b327a
#
_cell.length_a   1.000
_cell.length_b   1.000
_cell.length_c   1.000
_cell.angle_alpha   90.00
_cell.angle_beta   90.00
_cell.angle_gamma   90.00
#
_symmetry.space_group_name_H-M   'P 1'
#
loop_
_entity.id
_entity.type
_entity.pdbx_description
1 polymer ?
#
loop_
_entity_poly.entity_id
_entity_poly.type
_entity_poly.pdbx_seq_one_letter_code
_entity_poly.pdbx_strand_id
1 'polypeptide(L)'
;MTASASNDLRDFRSALRNRLIAAREALPAAEHAHLSREIERHLQPLLEALKPAVLSFCWPFRGEFDARLLVSGRQPGGLRACLPVVKDNASPLEFREWTPKSEMTEDRYGIHIPAQGETLQP
;
A
#
# COMPACT_ATOMS: atom_id res chain seq x y z
N MET A 1 0.92 -9.15 36.87
CA MET A 1 -0.27 -9.78 36.27
C MET A 1 -0.61 -9.17 34.93
N THR A 2 -0.68 -7.83 34.84
CA THR A 2 -0.94 -7.15 33.56
C THR A 2 0.15 -7.38 32.51
N ALA A 3 1.42 -7.53 32.92
CA ALA A 3 2.54 -7.78 32.01
C ALA A 3 2.42 -9.14 31.29
N SER A 4 1.94 -10.20 31.98
CA SER A 4 1.74 -11.52 31.39
C SER A 4 0.62 -11.49 30.34
N ALA A 5 -0.52 -10.88 30.66
CA ALA A 5 -1.65 -10.75 29.72
C ALA A 5 -1.27 -9.91 28.50
N SER A 6 -0.47 -8.85 28.67
CA SER A 6 0.03 -8.02 27.58
C SER A 6 0.97 -8.79 26.66
N ASN A 7 1.85 -9.64 27.23
CA ASN A 7 2.75 -10.47 26.45
C ASN A 7 1.97 -11.54 25.67
N ASP A 8 0.99 -12.18 26.30
CA ASP A 8 0.15 -13.18 25.63
C ASP A 8 -0.61 -12.57 24.45
N LEU A 9 -1.15 -11.37 24.61
CA LEU A 9 -1.84 -10.67 23.53
C LEU A 9 -0.88 -10.30 22.41
N ARG A 10 0.32 -9.83 22.76
CA ARG A 10 1.36 -9.50 21.77
C ARG A 10 1.75 -10.75 20.97
N ASP A 11 1.99 -11.86 21.64
CA ASP A 11 2.37 -13.13 21.02
C ASP A 11 1.25 -13.65 20.12
N PHE A 12 0.01 -13.57 20.57
CA PHE A 12 -1.15 -13.94 19.77
C PHE A 12 -1.25 -13.11 18.49
N ARG A 13 -1.12 -11.79 18.61
CA ARG A 13 -1.18 -10.88 17.46
C ARG A 13 -0.04 -11.14 16.49
N SER A 14 1.16 -11.36 16.99
CA SER A 14 2.34 -11.66 16.17
C SER A 14 2.16 -12.96 15.39
N ALA A 15 1.70 -14.01 16.07
CA ALA A 15 1.46 -15.31 15.44
C ALA A 15 0.36 -15.21 14.37
N LEU A 16 -0.74 -14.51 14.68
CA LEU A 16 -1.82 -14.30 13.73
C LEU A 16 -1.35 -13.51 12.51
N ARG A 17 -0.61 -12.43 12.73
CA ARG A 17 -0.05 -11.62 11.66
C ARG A 17 0.84 -12.44 10.74
N ASN A 18 1.75 -13.21 11.29
CA ASN A 18 2.67 -14.04 10.51
C ASN A 18 1.93 -15.11 9.71
N ARG A 19 0.91 -15.74 10.30
CA ARG A 19 0.08 -16.73 9.62
C ARG A 19 -0.68 -16.11 8.43
N LEU A 20 -1.27 -14.92 8.63
CA LEU A 20 -2.05 -14.24 7.59
C LEU A 20 -1.16 -13.73 6.46
N ILE A 21 0.03 -13.23 6.77
CA ILE A 21 1.00 -12.83 5.76
C ILE A 21 1.44 -14.05 4.93
N ALA A 22 1.75 -15.16 5.58
CA ALA A 22 2.14 -16.37 4.90
C ALA A 22 1.02 -16.90 3.98
N ALA A 23 -0.23 -16.88 4.44
CA ALA A 23 -1.38 -17.28 3.64
C ALA A 23 -1.56 -16.38 2.42
N ARG A 24 -1.38 -15.08 2.59
CA ARG A 24 -1.47 -14.11 1.49
C ARG A 24 -0.36 -14.32 0.47
N GLU A 25 0.87 -14.53 0.92
CA GLU A 25 2.02 -14.79 0.04
C GLU A 25 1.88 -16.12 -0.71
N ALA A 26 1.16 -17.08 -0.13
CA ALA A 26 0.96 -18.39 -0.75
C ALA A 26 -0.15 -18.40 -1.81
N LEU A 27 -0.91 -17.32 -1.98
CA LEU A 27 -1.95 -17.25 -3.01
C LEU A 27 -1.32 -17.44 -4.41
N PRO A 28 -1.90 -18.31 -5.25
CA PRO A 28 -1.48 -18.39 -6.65
C PRO A 28 -1.66 -17.05 -7.36
N ALA A 29 -0.79 -16.75 -8.32
CA ALA A 29 -0.81 -15.48 -9.04
C ALA A 29 -2.18 -15.17 -9.66
N ALA A 30 -2.84 -16.18 -10.24
CA ALA A 30 -4.15 -15.99 -10.86
C ALA A 30 -5.22 -15.63 -9.82
N GLU A 31 -5.18 -16.26 -8.65
CA GLU A 31 -6.11 -15.96 -7.56
C GLU A 31 -5.85 -14.57 -6.97
N HIS A 32 -4.60 -14.21 -6.76
CA HIS A 32 -4.22 -12.88 -6.31
C HIS A 32 -4.72 -11.80 -7.28
N ALA A 33 -4.54 -12.01 -8.59
CA ALA A 33 -5.03 -11.09 -9.61
C ALA A 33 -6.55 -10.98 -9.61
N HIS A 34 -7.26 -12.11 -9.43
CA HIS A 34 -8.72 -12.11 -9.34
C HIS A 34 -9.21 -11.31 -8.13
N LEU A 35 -8.61 -11.53 -6.96
CA LEU A 35 -8.97 -10.80 -5.74
C LEU A 35 -8.67 -9.31 -5.86
N SER A 36 -7.56 -8.95 -6.50
CA SER A 36 -7.22 -7.55 -6.74
C SER A 36 -8.27 -6.88 -7.65
N ARG A 37 -8.73 -7.56 -8.70
CA ARG A 37 -9.80 -7.04 -9.55
C ARG A 37 -11.12 -6.86 -8.80
N GLU A 38 -11.44 -7.79 -7.89
CA GLU A 38 -12.66 -7.69 -7.07
C GLU A 38 -12.58 -6.49 -6.11
N ILE A 39 -11.44 -6.28 -5.47
CA ILE A 39 -11.23 -5.10 -4.62
C ILE A 39 -11.34 -3.82 -5.45
N GLU A 40 -10.71 -3.79 -6.61
CA GLU A 40 -10.76 -2.67 -7.54
C GLU A 40 -12.21 -2.34 -7.94
N ARG A 41 -12.99 -3.37 -8.27
CA ARG A 41 -14.40 -3.21 -8.64
C ARG A 41 -15.21 -2.53 -7.52
N HIS A 42 -14.90 -2.82 -6.27
CA HIS A 42 -15.58 -2.19 -5.13
C HIS A 42 -15.05 -0.78 -4.82
N LEU A 43 -13.80 -0.48 -5.15
CA LEU A 43 -13.21 0.83 -4.93
C LEU A 43 -13.62 1.86 -6.00
N GLN A 44 -13.87 1.42 -7.23
CA GLN A 44 -14.17 2.31 -8.34
C GLN A 44 -15.33 3.28 -8.06
N PRO A 45 -16.52 2.80 -7.61
CA PRO A 45 -17.62 3.72 -7.32
C PRO A 45 -17.30 4.72 -6.22
N LEU A 46 -16.50 4.31 -5.22
CA LEU A 46 -16.09 5.17 -4.13
C LEU A 46 -15.20 6.31 -4.65
N LEU A 47 -14.22 5.98 -5.48
CA LEU A 47 -13.33 6.98 -6.07
C LEU A 47 -14.09 7.92 -7.00
N GLU A 48 -15.07 7.43 -7.74
CA GLU A 48 -15.92 8.26 -8.58
C GLU A 48 -16.77 9.23 -7.76
N ALA A 49 -17.24 8.80 -6.60
CA ALA A 49 -18.03 9.65 -5.71
C ALA A 49 -17.17 10.70 -5.00
N LEU A 50 -15.98 10.31 -4.53
CA LEU A 50 -15.10 11.19 -3.77
C LEU A 50 -14.28 12.14 -4.65
N LYS A 51 -13.93 11.72 -5.85
CA LYS A 51 -13.12 12.48 -6.82
C LYS A 51 -11.89 13.13 -6.17
N PRO A 52 -11.01 12.34 -5.53
CA PRO A 52 -9.85 12.91 -4.87
C PRO A 52 -8.90 13.54 -5.87
N ALA A 53 -8.34 14.69 -5.52
CA ALA A 53 -7.29 15.34 -6.31
C ALA A 53 -5.95 14.65 -6.12
N VAL A 54 -5.69 14.19 -4.89
CA VAL A 54 -4.46 13.48 -4.50
C VAL A 54 -4.86 12.20 -3.79
N LEU A 55 -4.27 11.08 -4.21
CA LEU A 55 -4.53 9.77 -3.61
C LEU A 55 -3.21 9.12 -3.21
N SER A 56 -3.11 8.74 -1.94
CA SER A 56 -2.01 7.92 -1.47
C SER A 56 -2.39 6.45 -1.56
N PHE A 57 -1.45 5.62 -1.98
CA PHE A 57 -1.63 4.17 -2.02
C PHE A 57 -0.33 3.49 -1.60
N CYS A 58 -0.39 2.18 -1.33
CA CYS A 58 0.80 1.42 -0.96
C CYS A 58 1.26 0.56 -2.13
N TRP A 59 2.56 0.50 -2.36
CA TRP A 59 3.13 -0.43 -3.31
C TRP A 59 2.85 -1.86 -2.82
N PRO A 60 2.39 -2.77 -3.69
CA PRO A 60 2.10 -4.14 -3.25
C PRO A 60 3.37 -4.84 -2.79
N PHE A 61 3.32 -5.34 -1.56
CA PHE A 61 4.44 -5.98 -0.89
C PHE A 61 3.93 -7.23 -0.16
N ARG A 62 4.62 -8.36 -0.32
CA ARG A 62 4.25 -9.61 0.32
C ARG A 62 2.80 -10.04 0.05
N GLY A 63 2.40 -10.00 -1.21
CA GLY A 63 1.07 -10.44 -1.62
C GLY A 63 -0.08 -9.46 -1.34
N GLU A 64 0.22 -8.21 -1.02
CA GLU A 64 -0.79 -7.18 -0.81
C GLU A 64 -1.59 -6.87 -2.07
N PHE A 65 -2.72 -6.22 -1.91
CA PHE A 65 -3.53 -5.71 -3.01
C PHE A 65 -2.70 -4.81 -3.93
N ASP A 66 -2.81 -5.03 -5.22
CA ASP A 66 -2.10 -4.23 -6.22
C ASP A 66 -3.01 -3.14 -6.78
N ALA A 67 -2.83 -1.91 -6.30
CA ALA A 67 -3.63 -0.76 -6.70
C ALA A 67 -3.07 -0.02 -7.91
N ARG A 68 -1.95 -0.45 -8.48
CA ARG A 68 -1.24 0.32 -9.51
C ARG A 68 -2.07 0.60 -10.76
N LEU A 69 -2.81 -0.39 -11.24
CA LEU A 69 -3.65 -0.22 -12.43
C LEU A 69 -4.84 0.70 -12.17
N LEU A 70 -5.48 0.54 -11.01
CA LEU A 70 -6.59 1.41 -10.61
C LEU A 70 -6.15 2.87 -10.57
N VAL A 71 -5.01 3.12 -9.93
CA VAL A 71 -4.46 4.47 -9.75
C VAL A 71 -4.02 5.06 -11.09
N SER A 72 -3.22 4.32 -11.88
CA SER A 72 -2.72 4.81 -13.15
C SER A 72 -3.84 5.08 -14.16
N GLY A 73 -4.92 4.32 -14.11
CA GLY A 73 -6.08 4.53 -14.97
C GLY A 73 -6.82 5.83 -14.72
N ARG A 74 -6.63 6.45 -13.55
CA ARG A 74 -7.27 7.71 -13.17
C ARG A 74 -6.37 8.94 -13.30
N GLN A 75 -5.08 8.75 -13.50
CA GLN A 75 -4.13 9.87 -13.65
C GLN A 75 -4.40 10.73 -14.90
N PRO A 76 -4.79 10.18 -16.06
CA PRO A 76 -5.15 11.01 -17.19
C PRO A 76 -6.32 11.96 -16.93
N GLY A 77 -7.19 11.63 -15.96
CA GLY A 77 -8.30 12.49 -15.53
C GLY A 77 -7.92 13.56 -14.51
N GLY A 78 -6.64 13.68 -14.17
CA GLY A 78 -6.13 14.69 -13.26
C GLY A 78 -5.77 14.21 -11.86
N LEU A 79 -6.00 12.95 -11.52
CA LEU A 79 -5.60 12.41 -10.23
C LEU A 79 -4.07 12.41 -10.11
N ARG A 80 -3.57 12.96 -9.01
CA ARG A 80 -2.16 12.82 -8.64
C ARG A 80 -2.03 11.74 -7.57
N ALA A 81 -1.09 10.84 -7.75
CA ALA A 81 -0.88 9.70 -6.86
C ALA A 81 0.44 9.82 -6.13
N CYS A 82 0.50 9.30 -4.91
CA CYS A 82 1.73 9.31 -4.12
C CYS A 82 1.87 8.04 -3.30
N LEU A 83 3.10 7.73 -2.95
CA LEU A 83 3.47 6.59 -2.13
C LEU A 83 4.09 7.08 -0.82
N PRO A 84 3.78 6.42 0.31
CA PRO A 84 4.39 6.78 1.58
C PRO A 84 5.86 6.40 1.59
N VAL A 85 6.70 7.33 2.04
CA VAL A 85 8.15 7.14 2.16
C VAL A 85 8.54 7.40 3.61
N VAL A 86 9.21 6.42 4.22
CA VAL A 86 9.74 6.54 5.57
C VAL A 86 11.12 7.20 5.49
N LYS A 87 11.25 8.42 6.01
CA LYS A 87 12.53 9.11 6.06
C LYS A 87 13.40 8.59 7.21
N ASP A 88 12.81 8.54 8.39
CA ASP A 88 13.42 7.99 9.61
C ASP A 88 12.31 7.66 10.62
N ASN A 89 12.69 7.08 11.77
CA ASN A 89 11.71 6.66 12.78
C ASN A 89 11.10 7.82 13.57
N ALA A 90 11.67 9.02 13.48
CA ALA A 90 11.25 10.18 14.26
C ALA A 90 10.42 11.18 13.44
N SER A 91 10.46 11.08 12.12
CA SER A 91 9.80 12.01 11.22
C SER A 91 8.47 11.46 10.71
N PRO A 92 7.49 12.33 10.40
CA PRO A 92 6.28 11.91 9.69
C PRO A 92 6.62 11.30 8.33
N LEU A 93 5.70 10.50 7.80
CA LEU A 93 5.82 9.97 6.45
C LEU A 93 5.84 11.12 5.43
N GLU A 94 6.68 10.99 4.42
CA GLU A 94 6.62 11.81 3.22
C GLU A 94 5.78 11.08 2.19
N PHE A 95 4.87 11.79 1.52
CA PHE A 95 4.08 11.22 0.42
C PHE A 95 4.64 11.74 -0.89
N ARG A 96 5.37 10.88 -1.58
CA ARG A 96 6.12 11.27 -2.79
C ARG A 96 5.34 10.88 -4.03
N GLU A 97 5.18 11.83 -4.94
CA GLU A 97 4.41 11.63 -6.17
C GLU A 97 4.93 10.46 -6.99
N TRP A 98 4.01 9.66 -7.50
CA TRP A 98 4.28 8.49 -8.33
C TRP A 98 3.49 8.52 -9.63
N THR A 99 4.13 8.16 -10.73
CA THR A 99 3.51 7.82 -12.00
C THR A 99 4.10 6.51 -12.51
N PRO A 100 3.47 5.84 -13.49
CA PRO A 100 4.07 4.62 -14.08
C PRO A 100 5.46 4.84 -14.67
N LYS A 101 5.84 6.10 -14.93
CA LYS A 101 7.16 6.46 -15.48
C LYS A 101 8.17 6.84 -14.39
N SER A 102 7.78 6.86 -13.14
CA SER A 102 8.68 7.21 -12.04
C SER A 102 9.84 6.24 -11.96
N GLU A 103 11.05 6.79 -11.78
CA GLU A 103 12.21 5.97 -11.41
C GLU A 103 12.02 5.50 -9.98
N MET A 104 12.15 4.19 -9.76
CA MET A 104 11.88 3.58 -8.47
C MET A 104 13.18 3.11 -7.81
N THR A 105 13.19 3.13 -6.48
CA THR A 105 14.24 2.53 -5.66
C THR A 105 13.58 1.73 -4.55
N GLU A 106 14.35 1.08 -3.71
CA GLU A 106 13.83 0.34 -2.56
C GLU A 106 14.21 1.04 -1.27
N ASP A 107 13.27 1.03 -0.31
CA ASP A 107 13.56 1.51 1.03
C ASP A 107 14.27 0.42 1.86
N ARG A 108 14.53 0.69 3.15
CA ARG A 108 15.21 -0.25 4.05
C ARG A 108 14.46 -1.58 4.24
N TYR A 109 13.17 -1.61 3.91
CA TYR A 109 12.34 -2.82 4.05
C TYR A 109 12.16 -3.57 2.73
N GLY A 110 12.81 -3.11 1.65
CA GLY A 110 12.66 -3.70 0.32
C GLY A 110 11.38 -3.27 -0.40
N ILE A 111 10.69 -2.24 0.09
CA ILE A 111 9.48 -1.73 -0.54
C ILE A 111 9.85 -0.69 -1.60
N HIS A 112 9.25 -0.81 -2.78
CA HIS A 112 9.50 0.13 -3.87
C HIS A 112 8.93 1.51 -3.57
N ILE A 113 9.74 2.53 -3.76
CA ILE A 113 9.37 3.93 -3.59
C ILE A 113 9.92 4.75 -4.76
N PRO A 114 9.31 5.90 -5.12
CA PRO A 114 9.92 6.78 -6.11
C PRO A 114 11.26 7.30 -5.62
N ALA A 115 12.28 7.22 -6.51
CA ALA A 115 13.62 7.73 -6.19
C ALA A 115 13.61 9.23 -5.98
N GLN A 116 12.74 9.94 -6.67
CA GLN A 116 12.51 11.38 -6.55
C GLN A 116 11.05 11.67 -6.88
N GLY A 117 10.61 12.88 -6.60
CA GLY A 117 9.25 13.30 -6.87
C GLY A 117 8.83 14.39 -5.89
N GLU A 118 7.80 15.12 -6.27
CA GLU A 118 7.23 16.16 -5.43
C GLU A 118 6.55 15.54 -4.22
N THR A 119 6.67 16.19 -3.06
CA THR A 119 5.92 15.81 -1.86
C THR A 119 4.49 16.33 -1.98
N LEU A 120 3.52 15.42 -1.85
CA LEU A 120 2.10 15.76 -1.94
C LEU A 120 1.43 15.64 -0.58
N GLN A 121 0.26 16.28 -0.45
CA GLN A 121 -0.60 16.18 0.73
C GLN A 121 -1.88 15.46 0.32
N PRO A 122 -1.98 14.15 0.62
CA PRO A 122 -3.17 13.38 0.29
C PRO A 122 -4.37 13.75 1.17
#